data_3da3bc34342475151786e66e88600f2b
#
_entry.id   3da3bc34342475151786e66e88600f2b
#
_cell.length_a   1.000
_cell.length_b   1.000
_cell.length_c   1.000
_cell.angle_alpha   90.00
_cell.angle_beta   90.00
_cell.angle_gamma   90.00
#
_symmetry.space_group_name_H-M   'P 1'
#
loop_
_entity.id
_entity.type
_entity.pdbx_description
1 polymer ?
#
loop_
_entity_poly.entity_id
_entity_poly.type
_entity_poly.pdbx_seq_one_letter_code
_entity_poly.pdbx_strand_id
1 'polypeptide(L)'
;MDKNNCMKTYIANNLDYLRDLIITAITGFNYKIVVAIVFSVFSFFFDPTKTVALAALLALIIFDTITGVSASYKLGIPIESRKMLRSAIKVCFYFLFVSAGHLCQYILGSILPIETTVIAFLALTELVSITENLGKLGYSVPEHLLLKLKNLKNEQ
;
A
#
# COMPACT_ATOMS: atom_id res chain seq x y z
N MET A 1 -55.89 33.78 -1.94
CA MET A 1 -54.53 33.25 -1.69
C MET A 1 -53.55 34.24 -2.32
N ASP A 2 -52.82 34.95 -1.47
CA ASP A 2 -52.06 36.14 -1.88
C ASP A 2 -50.79 35.74 -2.64
N LYS A 3 -50.70 36.11 -3.93
CA LYS A 3 -49.55 35.83 -4.81
C LYS A 3 -48.22 36.31 -4.21
N ASN A 4 -48.23 37.37 -3.43
CA ASN A 4 -47.06 37.93 -2.78
C ASN A 4 -46.53 37.04 -1.67
N ASN A 5 -47.36 36.31 -0.94
CA ASN A 5 -46.93 35.36 0.09
C ASN A 5 -46.34 34.09 -0.52
N CYS A 6 -46.88 33.60 -1.62
CA CYS A 6 -46.32 32.42 -2.31
C CYS A 6 -44.92 32.69 -2.87
N MET A 7 -44.73 33.89 -3.47
CA MET A 7 -43.41 34.27 -4.01
C MET A 7 -42.36 34.48 -2.91
N LYS A 8 -42.73 35.07 -1.78
CA LYS A 8 -41.83 35.25 -0.63
C LYS A 8 -41.41 33.90 -0.05
N THR A 9 -42.33 32.96 0.08
CA THR A 9 -42.01 31.58 0.56
C THR A 9 -41.10 30.85 -0.41
N TYR A 10 -41.32 30.97 -1.72
CA TYR A 10 -40.44 30.36 -2.73
C TYR A 10 -39.02 30.92 -2.69
N ILE A 11 -38.86 32.23 -2.56
CA ILE A 11 -37.55 32.89 -2.45
C ILE A 11 -36.85 32.49 -1.15
N ALA A 12 -37.56 32.45 -0.02
CA ALA A 12 -37.00 32.02 1.27
C ALA A 12 -36.46 30.57 1.22
N ASN A 13 -37.23 29.64 0.67
CA ASN A 13 -36.82 28.25 0.53
C ASN A 13 -35.58 28.09 -0.37
N ASN A 14 -35.46 28.85 -1.45
CA ASN A 14 -34.26 28.83 -2.30
C ASN A 14 -33.03 29.43 -1.61
N LEU A 15 -33.21 30.47 -0.81
CA LEU A 15 -32.12 31.07 -0.03
C LEU A 15 -31.61 30.11 1.06
N ASP A 16 -32.53 29.44 1.75
CA ASP A 16 -32.15 28.40 2.75
C ASP A 16 -31.41 27.24 2.09
N TYR A 17 -31.87 26.77 0.94
CA TYR A 17 -31.16 25.71 0.17
C TYR A 17 -29.75 26.16 -0.24
N LEU A 18 -29.59 27.38 -0.76
CA LEU A 18 -28.26 27.91 -1.11
C LEU A 18 -27.36 28.06 0.11
N ARG A 19 -27.92 28.53 1.24
CA ARG A 19 -27.19 28.62 2.50
C ARG A 19 -26.69 27.26 2.97
N ASP A 20 -27.54 26.24 2.93
CA ASP A 20 -27.16 24.86 3.34
C ASP A 20 -26.11 24.25 2.42
N LEU A 21 -26.20 24.52 1.10
CA LEU A 21 -25.16 24.13 0.15
C LEU A 21 -23.81 24.79 0.47
N ILE A 22 -23.80 26.08 0.76
CA ILE A 22 -22.60 26.84 1.11
C ILE A 22 -22.00 26.33 2.42
N ILE A 23 -22.84 26.12 3.44
CA ILE A 23 -22.39 25.59 4.75
C ILE A 23 -21.78 24.18 4.59
N THR A 24 -22.44 23.29 3.82
CA THR A 24 -21.93 21.93 3.55
C THR A 24 -20.62 21.97 2.77
N ALA A 25 -20.48 22.88 1.81
CA ALA A 25 -19.24 23.06 1.06
C ALA A 25 -18.08 23.55 1.96
N ILE A 26 -18.38 24.50 2.87
CA ILE A 26 -17.37 25.09 3.76
C ILE A 26 -16.98 24.13 4.90
N THR A 27 -17.94 23.44 5.52
CA THR A 27 -17.66 22.48 6.60
C THR A 27 -16.82 21.28 6.15
N GLY A 28 -16.96 20.86 4.87
CA GLY A 28 -16.10 19.81 4.31
C GLY A 28 -14.76 20.32 3.76
N PHE A 29 -14.52 21.64 3.72
CA PHE A 29 -13.36 22.21 3.05
C PHE A 29 -12.03 21.84 3.72
N ASN A 30 -11.95 21.96 5.04
CA ASN A 30 -10.75 21.63 5.80
C ASN A 30 -10.36 20.14 5.65
N TYR A 31 -11.34 19.24 5.72
CA TYR A 31 -11.10 17.82 5.49
C TYR A 31 -10.62 17.53 4.07
N LYS A 32 -11.25 18.15 3.06
CA LYS A 32 -10.85 17.98 1.65
C LYS A 32 -9.41 18.46 1.39
N ILE A 33 -9.00 19.58 1.99
CA ILE A 33 -7.63 20.08 1.90
C ILE A 33 -6.66 19.10 2.52
N VAL A 34 -6.92 18.61 3.73
CA VAL A 34 -6.05 17.63 4.40
C VAL A 34 -5.89 16.38 3.55
N VAL A 35 -7.00 15.82 3.03
CA VAL A 35 -6.95 14.65 2.14
C VAL A 35 -6.17 14.94 0.86
N ALA A 36 -6.36 16.10 0.24
CA ALA A 36 -5.63 16.48 -0.96
C ALA A 36 -4.12 16.62 -0.70
N ILE A 37 -3.72 17.21 0.42
CA ILE A 37 -2.30 17.32 0.82
C ILE A 37 -1.71 15.94 1.05
N VAL A 38 -2.39 15.08 1.82
CA VAL A 38 -1.91 13.70 2.10
C VAL A 38 -1.77 12.91 0.80
N PHE A 39 -2.76 13.00 -0.10
CA PHE A 39 -2.70 12.33 -1.39
C PHE A 39 -1.59 12.89 -2.28
N SER A 40 -1.36 14.20 -2.30
CA SER A 40 -0.27 14.83 -3.07
C SER A 40 1.09 14.40 -2.56
N VAL A 41 1.30 14.35 -1.23
CA VAL A 41 2.54 13.85 -0.62
C VAL A 41 2.75 12.38 -0.96
N PHE A 42 1.70 11.55 -0.86
CA PHE A 42 1.78 10.15 -1.23
C PHE A 42 2.14 9.98 -2.71
N SER A 43 1.49 10.73 -3.62
CA SER A 43 1.75 10.68 -5.06
C SER A 43 3.14 11.19 -5.46
N PHE A 44 3.77 12.01 -4.61
CA PHE A 44 5.15 12.44 -4.82
C PHE A 44 6.16 11.31 -4.54
N PHE A 45 5.86 10.46 -3.54
CA PHE A 45 6.75 9.36 -3.16
C PHE A 45 6.46 8.04 -3.88
N PHE A 46 5.26 7.87 -4.43
CA PHE A 46 4.82 6.63 -5.08
C PHE A 46 4.04 6.92 -6.35
N ASP A 47 4.31 6.16 -7.40
CA ASP A 47 3.50 6.23 -8.63
C ASP A 47 2.07 5.72 -8.34
N PRO A 48 1.04 6.55 -8.50
CA PRO A 48 -0.35 6.13 -8.30
C PRO A 48 -0.77 4.94 -9.18
N THR A 49 -0.14 4.76 -10.33
CA THR A 49 -0.41 3.63 -11.23
C THR A 49 0.10 2.30 -10.69
N LYS A 50 1.02 2.32 -9.73
CA LYS A 50 1.61 1.14 -9.08
C LYS A 50 0.90 0.71 -7.80
N THR A 51 -0.21 1.36 -7.43
CA THR A 51 -0.94 1.08 -6.17
C THR A 51 -1.31 -0.40 -6.03
N VAL A 52 -1.72 -1.05 -7.12
CA VAL A 52 -2.05 -2.49 -7.12
C VAL A 52 -0.80 -3.34 -6.85
N ALA A 53 0.34 -3.00 -7.42
CA ALA A 53 1.60 -3.69 -7.18
C ALA A 53 2.09 -3.52 -5.73
N LEU A 54 1.93 -2.32 -5.16
CA LEU A 54 2.23 -2.05 -3.74
C LEU A 54 1.30 -2.85 -2.81
N ALA A 55 0.01 -2.93 -3.13
CA ALA A 55 -0.94 -3.74 -2.37
C ALA A 55 -0.61 -5.24 -2.45
N ALA A 56 -0.21 -5.73 -3.63
CA ALA A 56 0.26 -7.11 -3.81
C ALA A 56 1.54 -7.39 -3.00
N LEU A 57 2.49 -6.45 -2.98
CA LEU A 57 3.70 -6.57 -2.16
C LEU A 57 3.37 -6.65 -0.66
N LEU A 58 2.46 -5.81 -0.17
CA LEU A 58 1.97 -5.89 1.21
C LEU A 58 1.31 -7.25 1.51
N ALA A 59 0.50 -7.78 0.60
CA ALA A 59 -0.09 -9.10 0.75
C ALA A 59 0.98 -10.21 0.86
N LEU A 60 2.05 -10.14 0.07
CA LEU A 60 3.17 -11.08 0.15
C LEU A 60 3.88 -11.01 1.51
N ILE A 61 4.12 -9.81 2.06
CA ILE A 61 4.69 -9.63 3.39
C ILE A 61 3.80 -10.26 4.47
N ILE A 62 2.47 -10.09 4.35
CA ILE A 62 1.50 -10.72 5.26
C ILE A 62 1.60 -12.24 5.15
N PHE A 63 1.63 -12.81 3.94
CA PHE A 63 1.75 -14.25 3.73
C PHE A 63 3.09 -14.81 4.27
N ASP A 64 4.21 -14.10 4.05
CA ASP A 64 5.49 -14.45 4.64
C ASP A 64 5.43 -14.48 6.18
N THR A 65 4.80 -13.46 6.77
CA THR A 65 4.64 -13.37 8.22
C THR A 65 3.79 -14.54 8.76
N ILE A 66 2.65 -14.83 8.12
CA ILE A 66 1.76 -15.93 8.52
C ILE A 66 2.48 -17.28 8.40
N THR A 67 3.13 -17.55 7.27
CA THR A 67 3.85 -18.81 7.04
C THR A 67 5.04 -18.95 7.99
N GLY A 68 5.76 -17.86 8.27
CA GLY A 68 6.88 -17.83 9.20
C GLY A 68 6.46 -18.06 10.66
N VAL A 69 5.35 -17.49 11.10
CA VAL A 69 4.77 -17.74 12.44
C VAL A 69 4.31 -19.20 12.55
N SER A 70 3.60 -19.70 11.54
CA SER A 70 3.12 -21.08 11.49
C SER A 70 4.29 -22.10 11.52
N ALA A 71 5.36 -21.83 10.77
CA ALA A 71 6.56 -22.65 10.78
C ALA A 71 7.24 -22.64 12.15
N SER A 72 7.34 -21.50 12.82
CA SER A 72 7.89 -21.38 14.17
C SER A 72 7.07 -22.17 15.19
N TYR A 73 5.74 -22.07 15.11
CA TYR A 73 4.83 -22.82 15.98
C TYR A 73 5.02 -24.33 15.81
N LYS A 74 5.08 -24.84 14.56
CA LYS A 74 5.29 -26.26 14.27
C LYS A 74 6.62 -26.78 14.80
N LEU A 75 7.67 -25.96 14.76
CA LEU A 75 9.01 -26.33 15.22
C LEU A 75 9.21 -26.15 16.74
N GLY A 76 8.19 -25.75 17.49
CA GLY A 76 8.27 -25.48 18.92
C GLY A 76 9.16 -24.28 19.29
N ILE A 77 9.45 -23.39 18.31
CA ILE A 77 10.26 -22.20 18.55
C ILE A 77 9.37 -21.12 19.16
N PRO A 78 9.73 -20.52 20.30
CA PRO A 78 8.91 -19.48 20.93
C PRO A 78 8.70 -18.29 19.99
N ILE A 79 7.44 -17.86 19.87
CA ILE A 79 7.07 -16.71 19.06
C ILE A 79 7.36 -15.46 19.90
N GLU A 80 8.53 -14.87 19.71
CA GLU A 80 8.88 -13.62 20.36
C GLU A 80 8.18 -12.44 19.65
N SER A 81 7.73 -11.45 20.44
CA SER A 81 7.17 -10.17 19.93
C SER A 81 8.16 -9.46 18.98
N ARG A 82 9.47 -9.73 19.12
CA ARG A 82 10.51 -9.23 18.23
C ARG A 82 10.37 -9.70 16.78
N LYS A 83 9.72 -10.85 16.51
CA LYS A 83 9.45 -11.33 15.15
C LYS A 83 8.41 -10.46 14.47
N MET A 84 7.35 -10.08 15.18
CA MET A 84 6.32 -9.17 14.66
C MET A 84 6.89 -7.76 14.43
N LEU A 85 7.74 -7.27 15.35
CA LEU A 85 8.42 -6.00 15.17
C LEU A 85 9.32 -5.99 13.92
N ARG A 86 10.04 -7.08 13.64
CA ARG A 86 10.85 -7.21 12.42
C ARG A 86 10.00 -7.12 11.15
N SER A 87 8.81 -7.73 11.12
CA SER A 87 7.90 -7.61 9.98
C SER A 87 7.40 -6.17 9.79
N ALA A 88 7.08 -5.46 10.87
CA ALA A 88 6.69 -4.06 10.80
C ALA A 88 7.82 -3.16 10.29
N ILE A 89 9.05 -3.36 10.80
CA ILE A 89 10.24 -2.64 10.34
C ILE A 89 10.52 -2.95 8.87
N LYS A 90 10.37 -4.20 8.44
CA LYS A 90 10.52 -4.64 7.04
C LYS A 90 9.56 -3.87 6.12
N VAL A 91 8.29 -3.71 6.50
CA VAL A 91 7.33 -2.90 5.74
C VAL A 91 7.85 -1.47 5.55
N CYS A 92 8.31 -0.81 6.63
CA CYS A 92 8.85 0.54 6.54
C CYS A 92 10.04 0.64 5.57
N PHE A 93 10.99 -0.30 5.65
CA PHE A 93 12.15 -0.32 4.74
C PHE A 93 11.75 -0.60 3.29
N TYR A 94 10.77 -1.46 3.05
CA TYR A 94 10.30 -1.75 1.70
C TYR A 94 9.64 -0.53 1.06
N PHE A 95 8.77 0.16 1.80
CA PHE A 95 8.18 1.40 1.31
C PHE A 95 9.23 2.48 1.05
N LEU A 96 10.22 2.62 1.92
CA LEU A 96 11.33 3.54 1.72
C LEU A 96 12.14 3.18 0.46
N PHE A 97 12.39 1.90 0.22
CA PHE A 97 13.16 1.44 -0.93
C PHE A 97 12.40 1.62 -2.25
N VAL A 98 11.08 1.33 -2.27
CA VAL A 98 10.22 1.60 -3.44
C VAL A 98 10.15 3.10 -3.71
N SER A 99 9.96 3.93 -2.68
CA SER A 99 9.96 5.39 -2.81
C SER A 99 11.28 5.91 -3.38
N ALA A 100 12.41 5.39 -2.92
CA ALA A 100 13.72 5.73 -3.49
C ALA A 100 13.82 5.34 -4.97
N GLY A 101 13.32 4.15 -5.34
CA GLY A 101 13.25 3.69 -6.72
C GLY A 101 12.40 4.60 -7.59
N HIS A 102 11.23 5.05 -7.09
CA HIS A 102 10.37 6.01 -7.76
C HIS A 102 11.08 7.35 -8.00
N LEU A 103 11.71 7.91 -6.98
CA LEU A 103 12.44 9.18 -7.08
C LEU A 103 13.63 9.06 -8.05
N CYS A 104 14.37 7.96 -8.02
CA CYS A 104 15.44 7.69 -8.98
C CYS A 104 14.91 7.63 -10.42
N GLN A 105 13.79 6.92 -10.62
CA GLN A 105 13.15 6.83 -11.94
C GLN A 105 12.68 8.21 -12.43
N TYR A 106 12.15 9.04 -11.53
CA TYR A 106 11.75 10.41 -11.84
C TYR A 106 12.94 11.29 -12.27
N ILE A 107 14.09 11.18 -11.60
CA ILE A 107 15.32 11.95 -11.91
C ILE A 107 15.93 11.48 -13.23
N LEU A 108 15.99 10.17 -13.48
CA LEU A 108 16.61 9.60 -14.68
C LEU A 108 15.69 9.58 -15.91
N GLY A 109 14.44 10.01 -15.74
CA GLY A 109 13.40 9.84 -16.76
C GLY A 109 12.98 8.37 -16.88
N SER A 110 11.93 8.11 -17.66
CA SER A 110 11.36 6.76 -17.81
C SER A 110 12.19 5.79 -18.65
N ILE A 111 13.49 6.03 -18.82
CA ILE A 111 14.40 5.19 -19.64
C ILE A 111 14.56 3.80 -18.98
N LEU A 112 14.62 3.75 -17.65
CA LEU A 112 14.78 2.52 -16.90
C LEU A 112 13.61 2.35 -15.92
N PRO A 113 12.93 1.18 -15.87
CA PRO A 113 11.81 0.92 -15.00
C PRO A 113 12.29 0.58 -13.56
N ILE A 114 13.03 1.50 -12.92
CA ILE A 114 13.71 1.26 -11.64
C ILE A 114 12.72 0.91 -10.53
N GLU A 115 11.63 1.67 -10.41
CA GLU A 115 10.59 1.41 -9.40
C GLU A 115 9.99 0.00 -9.56
N THR A 116 9.65 -0.39 -10.78
CA THR A 116 9.10 -1.71 -11.08
C THR A 116 10.11 -2.82 -10.76
N THR A 117 11.39 -2.60 -11.07
CA THR A 117 12.48 -3.54 -10.76
C THR A 117 12.63 -3.72 -9.25
N VAL A 118 12.58 -2.63 -8.48
CA VAL A 118 12.62 -2.68 -7.01
C VAL A 118 11.43 -3.47 -6.46
N ILE A 119 10.22 -3.20 -6.92
CA ILE A 119 9.01 -3.91 -6.48
C ILE A 119 9.14 -5.41 -6.81
N ALA A 120 9.59 -5.76 -8.02
CA ALA A 120 9.78 -7.15 -8.45
C ALA A 120 10.83 -7.87 -7.58
N PHE A 121 11.96 -7.23 -7.29
CA PHE A 121 12.99 -7.77 -6.42
C PHE A 121 12.47 -8.05 -5.00
N LEU A 122 11.72 -7.11 -4.43
CA LEU A 122 11.12 -7.27 -3.11
C LEU A 122 10.08 -8.40 -3.11
N ALA A 123 9.24 -8.49 -4.14
CA ALA A 123 8.25 -9.56 -4.29
C ALA A 123 8.92 -10.95 -4.40
N LEU A 124 10.00 -11.07 -5.17
CA LEU A 124 10.79 -12.31 -5.25
C LEU A 124 11.39 -12.68 -3.90
N THR A 125 11.87 -11.70 -3.14
CA THR A 125 12.41 -11.93 -1.78
C THR A 125 11.35 -12.53 -0.85
N GLU A 126 10.11 -11.98 -0.89
CA GLU A 126 9.00 -12.53 -0.11
C GLU A 126 8.61 -13.95 -0.56
N LEU A 127 8.56 -14.17 -1.87
CA LEU A 127 8.23 -15.48 -2.43
C LEU A 127 9.23 -16.55 -2.01
N VAL A 128 10.54 -16.24 -2.02
CA VAL A 128 11.58 -17.14 -1.50
C VAL A 128 11.35 -17.46 -0.03
N SER A 129 11.09 -16.45 0.80
CA SER A 129 10.84 -16.60 2.23
C SER A 129 9.62 -17.46 2.52
N ILE A 130 8.50 -17.21 1.84
CA ILE A 130 7.27 -18.01 1.92
C ILE A 130 7.56 -19.46 1.56
N THR A 131 8.29 -19.70 0.47
CA THR A 131 8.64 -21.04 -0.01
C THR A 131 9.50 -21.80 1.00
N GLU A 132 10.48 -21.14 1.63
CA GLU A 132 11.29 -21.72 2.70
C GLU A 132 10.44 -22.04 3.95
N ASN A 133 9.52 -21.17 4.31
CA ASN A 133 8.61 -21.38 5.44
C ASN A 133 7.67 -22.58 5.19
N LEU A 134 7.15 -22.72 3.96
CA LEU A 134 6.35 -23.90 3.56
C LEU A 134 7.16 -25.18 3.64
N GLY A 135 8.43 -25.18 3.25
CA GLY A 135 9.35 -26.32 3.43
C GLY A 135 9.50 -26.71 4.91
N LYS A 136 9.65 -25.75 5.83
CA LYS A 136 9.70 -25.98 7.29
C LYS A 136 8.37 -26.54 7.82
N LEU A 137 7.25 -26.17 7.22
CA LEU A 137 5.93 -26.74 7.51
C LEU A 137 5.74 -28.17 6.99
N GLY A 138 6.73 -28.72 6.24
CA GLY A 138 6.70 -30.07 5.71
C GLY A 138 5.96 -30.21 4.38
N TYR A 139 5.65 -29.10 3.72
CA TYR A 139 5.14 -29.15 2.35
C TYR A 139 6.31 -29.43 1.40
N SER A 140 6.09 -30.35 0.45
CA SER A 140 7.09 -30.68 -0.57
C SER A 140 7.21 -29.51 -1.55
N VAL A 141 8.25 -28.70 -1.34
CA VAL A 141 8.60 -27.64 -2.28
C VAL A 141 9.71 -28.20 -3.19
N PRO A 142 9.51 -28.20 -4.52
CA PRO A 142 10.53 -28.69 -5.44
C PRO A 142 11.83 -27.89 -5.31
N GLU A 143 12.94 -28.55 -5.00
CA GLU A 143 14.25 -27.88 -4.80
C GLU A 143 14.66 -27.04 -6.02
N HIS A 144 14.38 -27.51 -7.23
CA HIS A 144 14.68 -26.78 -8.46
C HIS A 144 13.93 -25.43 -8.56
N LEU A 145 12.71 -25.35 -8.00
CA LEU A 145 11.97 -24.10 -7.94
C LEU A 145 12.65 -23.12 -6.97
N LEU A 146 13.02 -23.59 -5.80
CA LEU A 146 13.68 -22.78 -4.77
C LEU A 146 15.06 -22.30 -5.24
N LEU A 147 15.84 -23.15 -5.90
CA LEU A 147 17.12 -22.78 -6.51
C LEU A 147 16.93 -21.73 -7.61
N LYS A 148 15.94 -21.92 -8.49
CA LYS A 148 15.64 -20.98 -9.57
C LYS A 148 15.22 -19.60 -9.04
N LEU A 149 14.37 -19.56 -8.01
CA LEU A 149 13.96 -18.30 -7.36
C LEU A 149 15.15 -17.60 -6.68
N LYS A 150 16.04 -18.36 -6.02
CA LYS A 150 17.26 -17.81 -5.42
C LYS A 150 18.23 -17.26 -6.47
N ASN A 151 18.40 -17.94 -7.58
CA ASN A 151 19.24 -17.45 -8.68
C ASN A 151 18.68 -16.16 -9.26
N LEU A 152 17.38 -16.08 -9.57
CA LEU A 152 16.74 -14.86 -10.05
C LEU A 152 16.89 -13.68 -9.08
N LYS A 153 16.91 -13.95 -7.77
CA LYS A 153 17.17 -12.94 -6.76
C LYS A 153 18.62 -12.46 -6.75
N ASN A 154 19.57 -13.33 -7.06
CA ASN A 154 21.00 -13.02 -7.01
C ASN A 154 21.53 -12.42 -8.33
N GLU A 155 20.80 -12.55 -9.44
CA GLU A 155 21.14 -12.01 -10.75
C GLU A 155 20.64 -10.58 -10.97
N GLN A 156 19.86 -10.04 -10.04
CA GLN A 156 19.37 -8.64 -10.04
C GLN A 156 20.20 -7.76 -9.13
#